data_f1ac082b2cf88fb57b569c4b9ad2d4d5
#
_entry.id   f1ac082b2cf88fb57b569c4b9ad2d4d5
#
_cell.length_a   1.000
_cell.length_b   1.000
_cell.length_c   1.000
_cell.angle_alpha   90.00
_cell.angle_beta   90.00
_cell.angle_gamma   90.00
#
_symmetry.space_group_name_H-M   'P 1'
#
loop_
_entity.id
_entity.type
_entity.pdbx_description
1 polymer ?
#
loop_
_entity_poly.entity_id
_entity_poly.type
_entity_poly.pdbx_seq_one_letter_code
_entity_poly.pdbx_strand_id
1 'polypeptide(L)'
;MRTTPPPWPAPRDAVSYIAAAGLPSYPLGAPVGTTSTSTLQVFVGGAPVIVPGSVGIDLVRAIAAPLHTHTSDGQVWVEDPKQGTYTLGEFFTLWGVRFGAGCLGDACGSLTVTVDGKPVPGDPRAVVWRPGALIRVDARR
;
A
#
# COMPACT_ATOMS: atom_id res chain seq x y z
N MET A 1 5.59 -0.40 -12.81
CA MET A 1 5.95 -0.57 -11.39
C MET A 1 7.46 -0.58 -11.23
N ARG A 2 7.94 0.11 -10.22
CA ARG A 2 9.38 0.22 -9.99
C ARG A 2 9.98 -1.12 -9.59
N THR A 3 11.11 -1.45 -10.21
CA THR A 3 11.89 -2.65 -9.94
C THR A 3 13.27 -2.30 -9.39
N THR A 4 13.42 -1.09 -8.90
CA THR A 4 14.65 -0.57 -8.29
C THR A 4 14.73 -0.94 -6.82
N PRO A 5 15.90 -0.83 -6.17
CA PRO A 5 15.97 -0.92 -4.72
C PRO A 5 15.27 0.26 -4.04
N PRO A 6 14.86 0.11 -2.75
CA PRO A 6 14.33 1.23 -1.99
C PRO A 6 15.40 2.33 -1.79
N PRO A 7 15.03 3.58 -1.45
CA PRO A 7 13.68 4.00 -1.08
C PRO A 7 12.77 4.24 -2.29
N TRP A 8 11.46 4.16 -2.06
CA TRP A 8 10.46 4.44 -3.08
C TRP A 8 9.54 5.58 -2.61
N PRO A 9 9.76 6.79 -3.12
CA PRO A 9 8.86 7.90 -2.79
C PRO A 9 7.46 7.68 -3.37
N ALA A 10 6.47 8.33 -2.78
CA ALA A 10 5.11 8.31 -3.32
C ALA A 10 5.11 8.92 -4.73
N PRO A 11 4.36 8.32 -5.68
CA PRO A 11 4.24 8.89 -7.03
C PRO A 11 3.62 10.29 -6.99
N ARG A 12 4.18 11.23 -7.75
CA ARG A 12 3.61 12.58 -7.88
C ARG A 12 2.33 12.58 -8.70
N ASP A 13 2.27 11.73 -9.72
CA ASP A 13 1.08 11.55 -10.56
C ASP A 13 0.19 10.45 -9.96
N ALA A 14 -0.27 10.66 -8.74
CA ALA A 14 -1.05 9.67 -8.01
C ALA A 14 -2.32 9.25 -8.76
N VAL A 15 -2.93 10.15 -9.53
CA VAL A 15 -4.15 9.85 -10.27
C VAL A 15 -3.95 8.68 -11.25
N SER A 16 -2.80 8.59 -11.91
CA SER A 16 -2.50 7.49 -12.84
C SER A 16 -2.36 6.17 -12.10
N TYR A 17 -1.79 6.18 -10.91
CA TYR A 17 -1.63 4.97 -10.10
C TYR A 17 -2.93 4.52 -9.44
N ILE A 18 -3.81 5.46 -9.08
CA ILE A 18 -5.17 5.14 -8.63
C ILE A 18 -5.93 4.42 -9.76
N ALA A 19 -5.86 4.93 -10.97
CA ALA A 19 -6.47 4.30 -12.14
C ALA A 19 -5.87 2.91 -12.41
N ALA A 20 -4.55 2.78 -12.33
CA ALA A 20 -3.86 1.50 -12.51
C ALA A 20 -4.26 0.46 -11.46
N ALA A 21 -4.57 0.88 -10.24
CA ALA A 21 -5.06 0.01 -9.18
C ALA A 21 -6.53 -0.38 -9.37
N GLY A 22 -7.23 0.22 -10.33
CA GLY A 22 -8.65 -0.01 -10.55
C GLY A 22 -9.54 0.58 -9.46
N LEU A 23 -9.03 1.57 -8.72
CA LEU A 23 -9.74 2.16 -7.60
C LEU A 23 -10.45 3.46 -8.01
N PRO A 24 -11.56 3.81 -7.33
CA PRO A 24 -12.15 5.12 -7.50
C PRO A 24 -11.30 6.20 -6.86
N SER A 25 -11.55 7.46 -7.22
CA SER A 25 -10.97 8.62 -6.53
C SER A 25 -12.09 9.52 -6.02
N TYR A 26 -11.82 10.19 -4.92
CA TYR A 26 -12.76 11.09 -4.27
C TYR A 26 -12.07 12.42 -3.98
N PRO A 27 -12.80 13.55 -4.02
CA PRO A 27 -12.22 14.83 -3.60
C PRO A 27 -11.70 14.76 -2.17
N LEU A 28 -10.55 15.38 -1.91
CA LEU A 28 -10.07 15.55 -0.53
C LEU A 28 -11.09 16.33 0.29
N GLY A 29 -11.37 15.86 1.50
CA GLY A 29 -12.40 16.46 2.36
C GLY A 29 -13.82 16.00 2.06
N ALA A 30 -14.04 15.08 1.10
CA ALA A 30 -15.34 14.48 0.89
C ALA A 30 -15.78 13.70 2.14
N PRO A 31 -17.11 13.66 2.44
CA PRO A 31 -17.60 12.84 3.54
C PRO A 31 -17.20 11.38 3.36
N VAL A 32 -16.71 10.75 4.42
CA VAL A 32 -16.39 9.33 4.45
C VAL A 32 -17.41 8.56 5.26
N GLY A 33 -17.84 7.41 4.74
CA GLY A 33 -18.78 6.52 5.44
C GLY A 33 -18.08 5.71 6.53
N THR A 34 -16.84 5.30 6.27
CA THR A 34 -16.03 4.50 7.19
C THR A 34 -14.60 4.99 7.17
N THR A 35 -13.98 4.98 8.34
CA THR A 35 -12.56 5.26 8.49
C THR A 35 -11.94 4.17 9.34
N SER A 36 -10.86 3.57 8.86
CA SER A 36 -10.05 2.62 9.61
C SER A 36 -8.58 2.78 9.28
N THR A 37 -7.74 2.33 10.21
CA THR A 37 -6.28 2.32 10.02
C THR A 37 -5.72 0.93 10.24
N SER A 38 -4.63 0.66 9.55
CA SER A 38 -3.80 -0.54 9.72
C SER A 38 -2.34 -0.11 9.65
N THR A 39 -1.44 -0.96 10.08
CA THR A 39 -0.01 -0.67 10.02
C THR A 39 0.65 -1.57 8.99
N LEU A 40 1.47 -0.96 8.12
CA LEU A 40 2.33 -1.67 7.18
C LEU A 40 3.78 -1.50 7.57
N GLN A 41 4.48 -2.61 7.72
CA GLN A 41 5.93 -2.65 7.89
C GLN A 41 6.54 -3.37 6.69
N VAL A 42 7.56 -2.78 6.09
CA VAL A 42 8.24 -3.32 4.91
C VAL A 42 9.73 -3.44 5.21
N PHE A 43 10.28 -4.61 4.89
CA PHE A 43 11.71 -4.89 5.05
C PHE A 43 12.28 -5.48 3.76
N VAL A 44 13.47 -5.03 3.40
CA VAL A 44 14.26 -5.61 2.30
C VAL A 44 15.62 -6.01 2.85
N GLY A 45 15.95 -7.30 2.77
CA GLY A 45 17.21 -7.81 3.33
C GLY A 45 17.34 -7.56 4.83
N GLY A 46 16.24 -7.52 5.57
CA GLY A 46 16.21 -7.23 6.99
C GLY A 46 16.26 -5.73 7.35
N ALA A 47 16.45 -4.84 6.38
CA ALA A 47 16.47 -3.39 6.61
C ALA A 47 15.06 -2.80 6.44
N PRO A 48 14.61 -1.95 7.36
CA PRO A 48 13.29 -1.32 7.22
C PRO A 48 13.24 -0.36 6.04
N VAL A 49 12.09 -0.33 5.36
CA VAL A 49 11.80 0.58 4.26
C VAL A 49 10.70 1.53 4.71
N ILE A 50 10.93 2.83 4.49
CA ILE A 50 9.92 3.84 4.82
C ILE A 50 8.74 3.71 3.87
N VAL A 51 7.54 3.58 4.44
CA VAL A 51 6.28 3.71 3.70
C VAL A 51 5.93 5.19 3.71
N PRO A 52 6.02 5.89 2.55
CA PRO A 52 5.87 7.34 2.54
C PRO A 52 4.41 7.77 2.74
N GLY A 53 4.22 9.00 3.18
CA GLY A 53 2.93 9.67 3.12
C GLY A 53 2.52 9.96 1.68
N SER A 54 1.25 10.28 1.47
CA SER A 54 0.67 10.64 0.17
C SER A 54 0.67 9.53 -0.89
N VAL A 55 0.81 8.26 -0.49
CA VAL A 55 0.50 7.14 -1.38
C VAL A 55 -1.01 7.12 -1.57
N GLY A 56 -1.46 7.12 -2.82
CA GLY A 56 -2.90 7.17 -3.14
C GLY A 56 -3.55 8.54 -2.96
N ILE A 57 -2.77 9.60 -2.76
CA ILE A 57 -3.25 10.98 -2.66
C ILE A 57 -2.59 11.83 -3.73
N ASP A 58 -3.38 12.51 -4.54
CA ASP A 58 -2.92 13.50 -5.51
C ASP A 58 -3.19 14.90 -4.95
N LEU A 59 -2.14 15.52 -4.40
CA LEU A 59 -2.26 16.83 -3.77
C LEU A 59 -2.52 17.95 -4.79
N VAL A 60 -2.01 17.79 -6.01
CA VAL A 60 -2.19 18.81 -7.06
C VAL A 60 -3.65 18.84 -7.52
N ARG A 61 -4.26 17.66 -7.70
CA ARG A 61 -5.65 17.53 -8.13
C ARG A 61 -6.63 17.48 -6.96
N ALA A 62 -6.13 17.44 -5.72
CA ALA A 62 -6.92 17.36 -4.50
C ALA A 62 -7.91 16.18 -4.49
N ILE A 63 -7.42 15.01 -4.86
CA ILE A 63 -8.17 13.75 -4.84
C ILE A 63 -7.41 12.65 -4.12
N ALA A 64 -8.13 11.66 -3.64
CA ALA A 64 -7.56 10.48 -2.98
C ALA A 64 -8.29 9.22 -3.39
N ALA A 65 -7.56 8.10 -3.43
CA ALA A 65 -8.14 6.77 -3.40
C ALA A 65 -8.73 6.49 -2.01
N PRO A 66 -9.67 5.55 -1.88
CA PRO A 66 -10.17 5.15 -0.56
C PRO A 66 -9.09 4.48 0.32
N LEU A 67 -8.03 3.99 -0.27
CA LEU A 67 -6.86 3.39 0.38
C LEU A 67 -5.67 4.30 0.18
N HIS A 68 -5.06 4.80 1.25
CA HIS A 68 -3.95 5.76 1.13
C HIS A 68 -3.17 5.93 2.43
N THR A 69 -2.08 6.71 2.38
CA THR A 69 -1.32 7.14 3.55
C THR A 69 -1.33 8.65 3.68
N HIS A 70 -1.32 9.15 4.92
CA HIS A 70 -1.16 10.57 5.23
C HIS A 70 0.25 10.89 5.73
N THR A 71 0.86 9.96 6.44
CA THR A 71 2.13 10.12 7.15
C THR A 71 3.10 9.02 6.74
N SER A 72 4.38 9.17 7.13
CA SER A 72 5.45 8.24 6.76
C SER A 72 5.79 7.25 7.89
N ASP A 73 4.80 6.90 8.70
CA ASP A 73 4.93 6.02 9.86
C ASP A 73 4.35 4.61 9.65
N GLY A 74 3.97 4.28 8.44
CA GLY A 74 3.38 2.99 8.10
C GLY A 74 1.88 2.89 8.35
N GLN A 75 1.22 3.95 8.79
CA GLN A 75 -0.24 3.96 8.93
C GLN A 75 -0.89 4.03 7.56
N VAL A 76 -1.69 3.02 7.25
CA VAL A 76 -2.49 2.93 6.02
C VAL A 76 -3.95 3.16 6.38
N TRP A 77 -4.57 4.11 5.68
CA TRP A 77 -5.94 4.52 5.93
C TRP A 77 -6.87 3.93 4.89
N VAL A 78 -8.01 3.43 5.34
CA VAL A 78 -9.17 3.20 4.50
C VAL A 78 -10.20 4.24 4.88
N GLU A 79 -10.38 5.22 4.01
CA GLU A 79 -11.37 6.30 4.15
C GLU A 79 -12.30 6.21 2.96
N ASP A 80 -13.41 5.49 3.13
CA ASP A 80 -14.22 5.03 2.01
C ASP A 80 -15.68 5.43 2.17
N PRO A 81 -16.21 6.24 1.23
CA PRO A 81 -17.65 6.54 1.17
C PRO A 81 -18.52 5.30 0.98
N LYS A 82 -17.99 4.21 0.43
CA LYS A 82 -18.75 3.02 0.01
C LYS A 82 -18.44 1.75 0.81
N GLN A 83 -17.60 1.81 1.83
CA GLN A 83 -17.24 0.63 2.65
C GLN A 83 -16.70 -0.55 1.85
N GLY A 84 -15.82 -0.29 0.89
CA GLY A 84 -15.19 -1.33 0.08
C GLY A 84 -14.12 -2.12 0.82
N THR A 85 -13.70 -3.21 0.21
CA THR A 85 -12.60 -4.05 0.66
C THR A 85 -11.41 -3.86 -0.27
N TYR A 86 -10.23 -3.67 0.31
CA TYR A 86 -9.01 -3.35 -0.44
C TYR A 86 -7.90 -4.32 -0.09
N THR A 87 -6.96 -4.50 -1.03
CA THR A 87 -5.88 -5.49 -0.92
C THR A 87 -4.51 -4.86 -0.83
N LEU A 88 -3.56 -5.65 -0.33
CA LEU A 88 -2.15 -5.27 -0.27
C LEU A 88 -1.58 -5.02 -1.68
N GLY A 89 -1.99 -5.82 -2.66
CA GLY A 89 -1.60 -5.61 -4.05
C GLY A 89 -2.04 -4.26 -4.60
N GLU A 90 -3.25 -3.84 -4.29
CA GLU A 90 -3.74 -2.50 -4.68
C GLU A 90 -2.90 -1.40 -4.05
N PHE A 91 -2.51 -1.55 -2.78
CA PHE A 91 -1.65 -0.57 -2.10
C PHE A 91 -0.29 -0.43 -2.80
N PHE A 92 0.37 -1.53 -3.11
CA PHE A 92 1.66 -1.48 -3.80
C PHE A 92 1.53 -0.92 -5.23
N THR A 93 0.41 -1.14 -5.89
CA THR A 93 0.12 -0.48 -7.17
C THR A 93 0.01 1.03 -6.98
N LEU A 94 -0.70 1.50 -5.96
CA LEU A 94 -0.78 2.93 -5.62
C LEU A 94 0.61 3.51 -5.31
N TRP A 95 1.46 2.75 -4.65
CA TRP A 95 2.83 3.17 -4.34
C TRP A 95 3.75 3.11 -5.57
N GLY A 96 3.36 2.40 -6.61
CA GLY A 96 4.14 2.26 -7.83
C GLY A 96 5.34 1.34 -7.68
N VAL A 97 5.26 0.34 -6.80
CA VAL A 97 6.34 -0.61 -6.51
C VAL A 97 5.90 -2.01 -6.93
N ARG A 98 6.76 -2.72 -7.67
CA ARG A 98 6.50 -4.12 -8.02
C ARG A 98 6.34 -4.94 -6.73
N PHE A 99 5.23 -5.66 -6.63
CA PHE A 99 4.95 -6.54 -5.51
C PHE A 99 4.15 -7.75 -5.98
N GLY A 100 4.67 -8.93 -5.74
CA GLY A 100 4.05 -10.20 -6.10
C GLY A 100 4.99 -11.10 -6.90
N ALA A 101 4.58 -12.35 -7.14
CA ALA A 101 5.38 -13.37 -7.82
C ALA A 101 6.79 -13.53 -7.20
N GLY A 102 6.88 -13.44 -5.87
CA GLY A 102 8.13 -13.59 -5.14
C GLY A 102 9.03 -12.36 -5.12
N CYS A 103 8.55 -11.21 -5.64
CA CYS A 103 9.35 -9.99 -5.78
C CYS A 103 8.75 -8.81 -5.04
N LEU A 104 9.63 -7.97 -4.50
CA LEU A 104 9.33 -6.62 -4.04
C LEU A 104 10.43 -5.68 -4.56
N GLY A 105 10.07 -4.74 -5.43
CA GLY A 105 11.08 -3.91 -6.09
C GLY A 105 12.08 -4.75 -6.84
N ASP A 106 13.37 -4.64 -6.50
CA ASP A 106 14.44 -5.44 -7.07
C ASP A 106 14.69 -6.77 -6.34
N ALA A 107 14.07 -6.98 -5.19
CA ALA A 107 14.32 -8.16 -4.35
C ALA A 107 13.38 -9.30 -4.74
N CYS A 108 13.93 -10.35 -5.32
CA CYS A 108 13.19 -11.51 -5.85
C CYS A 108 13.67 -12.86 -5.30
N GLY A 109 14.45 -12.88 -4.23
CA GLY A 109 14.91 -14.13 -3.62
C GLY A 109 13.83 -14.81 -2.80
N SER A 110 13.11 -14.04 -2.00
CA SER A 110 11.94 -14.54 -1.27
C SER A 110 11.02 -13.36 -0.89
N LEU A 111 9.74 -13.65 -0.74
CA LEU A 111 8.74 -12.68 -0.33
C LEU A 111 7.80 -13.35 0.67
N THR A 112 7.73 -12.80 1.87
CA THR A 112 6.89 -13.31 2.95
C THR A 112 6.01 -12.22 3.48
N VAL A 113 4.74 -12.52 3.71
CA VAL A 113 3.78 -11.61 4.33
C VAL A 113 3.22 -12.25 5.59
N THR A 114 3.22 -11.49 6.68
CA THR A 114 2.52 -11.88 7.92
C THR A 114 1.45 -10.86 8.24
N VAL A 115 0.37 -11.33 8.84
CA VAL A 115 -0.71 -10.50 9.38
C VAL A 115 -0.85 -10.83 10.86
N ASP A 116 -0.66 -9.84 11.71
CA ASP A 116 -0.66 -10.00 13.17
C ASP A 116 0.28 -11.12 13.63
N GLY A 117 1.45 -11.22 13.00
CA GLY A 117 2.48 -12.20 13.30
C GLY A 117 2.29 -13.58 12.67
N LYS A 118 1.22 -13.80 11.93
CA LYS A 118 0.92 -15.10 11.32
C LYS A 118 1.21 -15.07 9.82
N PRO A 119 1.98 -16.04 9.29
CA PRO A 119 2.21 -16.14 7.85
C PRO A 119 0.91 -16.30 7.07
N VAL A 120 0.82 -15.61 5.94
CA VAL A 120 -0.32 -15.69 5.05
C VAL A 120 0.05 -16.56 3.85
N PRO A 121 -0.62 -17.69 3.63
CA PRO A 121 -0.39 -18.51 2.44
C PRO A 121 -1.05 -17.90 1.20
N GLY A 122 -0.60 -18.35 0.03
CA GLY A 122 -1.19 -17.95 -1.25
C GLY A 122 -0.60 -16.67 -1.82
N ASP A 123 -1.36 -16.01 -2.68
CA ASP A 123 -0.93 -14.79 -3.35
C ASP A 123 -0.85 -13.63 -2.34
N PRO A 124 0.34 -13.05 -2.10
CA PRO A 124 0.48 -11.93 -1.17
C PRO A 124 -0.30 -10.69 -1.62
N ARG A 125 -0.57 -10.54 -2.91
CA ARG A 125 -1.35 -9.42 -3.42
C ARG A 125 -2.82 -9.48 -2.96
N ALA A 126 -3.33 -10.67 -2.64
CA ALA A 126 -4.72 -10.88 -2.24
C ALA A 126 -4.98 -10.61 -0.75
N VAL A 127 -3.96 -10.31 0.02
CA VAL A 127 -4.11 -9.98 1.45
C VAL A 127 -5.00 -8.75 1.61
N VAL A 128 -6.03 -8.87 2.43
CA VAL A 128 -7.06 -7.84 2.62
C VAL A 128 -6.68 -6.94 3.80
N TRP A 129 -6.83 -5.63 3.62
CA TRP A 129 -6.71 -4.67 4.71
C TRP A 129 -7.87 -4.83 5.69
N ARG A 130 -7.54 -4.99 6.98
CA ARG A 130 -8.52 -5.08 8.05
C ARG A 130 -8.20 -4.04 9.12
N PRO A 131 -9.23 -3.42 9.74
CA PRO A 131 -9.00 -2.43 10.79
C PRO A 131 -8.08 -2.96 11.89
N GLY A 132 -7.07 -2.17 12.24
CA GLY A 132 -6.14 -2.49 13.33
C GLY A 132 -5.11 -3.58 13.03
N ALA A 133 -5.09 -4.15 11.84
CA ALA A 133 -4.13 -5.19 11.49
C ALA A 133 -2.70 -4.65 11.39
N LEU A 134 -1.73 -5.49 11.74
CA LEU A 134 -0.31 -5.27 11.45
C LEU A 134 0.09 -6.19 10.31
N ILE A 135 0.34 -5.61 9.15
CA ILE A 135 0.84 -6.33 7.98
C ILE A 135 2.35 -6.08 7.88
N ARG A 136 3.10 -7.16 7.83
CA ARG A 136 4.55 -7.12 7.64
C ARG A 136 4.93 -7.80 6.34
N VAL A 137 5.72 -7.12 5.53
CA VAL A 137 6.25 -7.62 4.26
C VAL A 137 7.78 -7.72 4.39
N ASP A 138 8.31 -8.91 4.19
CA ASP A 138 9.74 -9.19 4.19
C ASP A 138 10.15 -9.70 2.82
N ALA A 139 11.09 -9.03 2.18
CA ALA A 139 11.68 -9.48 0.92
C ALA A 139 13.18 -9.69 1.08
N ARG A 140 13.69 -10.72 0.40
CA ARG A 140 15.13 -11.03 0.34
C ARG A 140 15.58 -11.03 -1.11
N ARG A 141 16.82 -10.61 -1.33
CA ARG A 141 17.46 -10.69 -2.64
C ARG A 141 17.99 -12.07 -2.96
#